data_dc7df6cbe9eac9dd69fbc6e8a14dba86
#
_entry.id   dc7df6cbe9eac9dd69fbc6e8a14dba86
#
_cell.length_a   1.000
_cell.length_b   1.000
_cell.length_c   1.000
_cell.angle_alpha   90.00
_cell.angle_beta   90.00
_cell.angle_gamma   90.00
#
_symmetry.space_group_name_H-M   'P 1'
#
loop_
_entity.id
_entity.type
_entity.pdbx_description
1 polymer ?
#
loop_
_entity_poly.entity_id
_entity_poly.type
_entity_poly.pdbx_seq_one_letter_code
_entity_poly.pdbx_strand_id
1 'polypeptide(L)'
;MKRCVMVILFTVFVLYLPFSLAEETKPVKYTFIVGNYLTPTVVKAIKNIWVEYPYLKKCIDFELISKTDLDSGFDSREIEDSDVIVIDIMGIRISTPTQAGFDREVIKRAMSHGARILPINNSAGLDKEYMDLGLIYDAEFRTYFDYGGIENFRNMVLFSLAKYANISEIKPASPMKRIKNSYYHRHISQEMYFETFEEYESWYKKSGYFKENAPWVAVLTYASFCEQIQNEAEDDIIRSLEDQGFNAFVAFGHPEASVVEKLLLDAKGNSRVSGLLSFLFRFSDFKTTTALEKCGVPVINLITVYGKDGKGWENDQEGLSSLEVSWQLAIPEIAGLIQPTVVSYRIRERDDETAFLLNNENPYLSVLIGLSTA
;
A
#
# COMPACT_ATOMS: atom_id res chain seq x y z
N MET A 1 70.56 -23.03 -61.95
CA MET A 1 69.24 -23.19 -61.36
C MET A 1 69.38 -22.80 -59.91
N LYS A 2 69.01 -21.54 -59.56
CA LYS A 2 69.04 -21.03 -58.19
C LYS A 2 67.59 -21.03 -57.65
N ARG A 3 67.31 -21.82 -56.59
CA ARG A 3 66.03 -21.83 -55.90
C ARG A 3 66.01 -20.68 -54.86
N CYS A 4 65.13 -19.69 -55.09
CA CYS A 4 64.76 -18.72 -54.08
C CYS A 4 63.85 -19.40 -53.08
N VAL A 5 64.23 -19.37 -51.79
CA VAL A 5 63.36 -19.71 -50.65
C VAL A 5 62.82 -18.42 -50.17
N MET A 6 61.49 -18.25 -50.27
CA MET A 6 60.77 -17.09 -49.73
C MET A 6 60.31 -17.43 -48.33
N VAL A 7 60.89 -16.76 -47.33
CA VAL A 7 60.48 -16.84 -45.92
C VAL A 7 59.34 -15.85 -45.69
N ILE A 8 58.15 -16.38 -45.46
CA ILE A 8 56.97 -15.54 -45.03
C ILE A 8 57.04 -15.37 -43.54
N LEU A 9 57.39 -14.18 -43.10
CA LEU A 9 57.25 -13.77 -41.69
C LEU A 9 55.76 -13.48 -41.39
N PHE A 10 55.10 -14.33 -40.62
CA PHE A 10 53.79 -14.06 -40.04
C PHE A 10 54.00 -13.20 -38.78
N THR A 11 53.73 -11.90 -38.88
CA THR A 11 53.68 -10.99 -37.74
C THR A 11 52.30 -11.15 -37.10
N VAL A 12 52.23 -11.85 -35.94
CA VAL A 12 51.03 -11.92 -35.13
C VAL A 12 50.88 -10.60 -34.39
N PHE A 13 49.99 -9.76 -34.86
CA PHE A 13 49.56 -8.57 -34.15
C PHE A 13 48.57 -9.00 -33.08
N VAL A 14 49.05 -9.25 -31.84
CA VAL A 14 48.18 -9.40 -30.67
C VAL A 14 47.64 -8.01 -30.33
N LEU A 15 46.43 -7.76 -30.76
CA LEU A 15 45.63 -6.60 -30.28
C LEU A 15 45.43 -6.80 -28.78
N TYR A 16 46.21 -6.11 -27.98
CA TYR A 16 45.89 -5.82 -26.59
C TYR A 16 44.68 -4.86 -26.59
N LEU A 17 43.47 -5.42 -26.58
CA LEU A 17 42.33 -4.67 -26.14
C LEU A 17 42.54 -4.44 -24.62
N PRO A 18 42.56 -3.17 -24.13
CA PRO A 18 42.55 -2.97 -22.73
C PRO A 18 41.22 -3.59 -22.25
N PHE A 19 41.28 -4.66 -21.48
CA PHE A 19 40.20 -5.04 -20.59
C PHE A 19 40.09 -3.86 -19.65
N SER A 20 39.16 -2.95 -19.96
CA SER A 20 38.64 -2.02 -18.99
C SER A 20 38.02 -2.94 -17.92
N LEU A 21 38.71 -3.08 -16.80
CA LEU A 21 38.09 -3.51 -15.57
C LEU A 21 36.92 -2.53 -15.41
N ALA A 22 35.72 -2.97 -15.71
CA ALA A 22 34.53 -2.22 -15.32
C ALA A 22 34.69 -2.01 -13.82
N GLU A 23 34.92 -0.76 -13.40
CA GLU A 23 34.81 -0.39 -12.02
C GLU A 23 33.46 -0.96 -11.56
N GLU A 24 33.48 -1.83 -10.57
CA GLU A 24 32.25 -2.27 -9.91
C GLU A 24 31.61 -1.01 -9.36
N THR A 25 30.66 -0.45 -10.10
CA THR A 25 29.92 0.71 -9.65
C THR A 25 29.18 0.30 -8.39
N LYS A 26 29.40 1.04 -7.31
CA LYS A 26 28.68 0.82 -6.04
C LYS A 26 27.19 0.76 -6.34
N PRO A 27 26.44 -0.22 -5.82
CA PRO A 27 25.00 -0.28 -5.99
C PRO A 27 24.34 1.03 -5.50
N VAL A 28 23.33 1.48 -6.22
CA VAL A 28 22.51 2.62 -5.79
C VAL A 28 21.75 2.23 -4.53
N LYS A 29 21.96 2.95 -3.45
CA LYS A 29 21.20 2.74 -2.20
C LYS A 29 19.87 3.49 -2.28
N TYR A 30 18.78 2.73 -2.33
CA TYR A 30 17.43 3.24 -2.48
C TYR A 30 16.61 2.92 -1.23
N THR A 31 16.28 3.94 -0.44
CA THR A 31 15.65 3.79 0.87
C THR A 31 14.21 4.24 0.86
N PHE A 32 13.32 3.41 1.38
CA PHE A 32 11.94 3.77 1.68
C PHE A 32 11.81 4.06 3.17
N ILE A 33 11.21 5.20 3.52
CA ILE A 33 10.87 5.57 4.89
C ILE A 33 9.35 5.76 4.94
N VAL A 34 8.63 4.76 5.42
CA VAL A 34 7.18 4.70 5.24
C VAL A 34 6.42 4.32 6.51
N GLY A 35 5.17 4.73 6.58
CA GLY A 35 4.23 4.20 7.57
C GLY A 35 4.05 2.69 7.41
N ASN A 36 3.74 2.00 8.50
CA ASN A 36 3.60 0.54 8.51
C ASN A 36 2.60 0.01 7.47
N TYR A 37 1.58 0.80 7.15
CA TYR A 37 0.54 0.43 6.18
C TYR A 37 1.04 0.34 4.73
N LEU A 38 2.18 0.98 4.39
CA LEU A 38 2.76 0.93 3.04
C LEU A 38 3.82 -0.17 2.88
N THR A 39 4.30 -0.77 3.96
CA THR A 39 5.37 -1.78 3.89
C THR A 39 5.06 -2.95 2.95
N PRO A 40 3.85 -3.54 2.95
CA PRO A 40 3.53 -4.63 2.02
C PRO A 40 3.56 -4.19 0.55
N THR A 41 3.09 -2.96 0.27
CA THR A 41 3.11 -2.39 -1.08
C THR A 41 4.54 -2.23 -1.58
N VAL A 42 5.44 -1.70 -0.75
CA VAL A 42 6.86 -1.55 -1.08
C VAL A 42 7.48 -2.89 -1.40
N VAL A 43 7.33 -3.88 -0.51
CA VAL A 43 7.90 -5.22 -0.71
C VAL A 43 7.39 -5.87 -1.99
N LYS A 44 6.07 -5.82 -2.22
CA LYS A 44 5.45 -6.40 -3.41
C LYS A 44 5.92 -5.71 -4.68
N ALA A 45 6.02 -4.38 -4.68
CA ALA A 45 6.52 -3.62 -5.82
C ALA A 45 7.98 -4.00 -6.16
N ILE A 46 8.85 -4.10 -5.15
CA ILE A 46 10.25 -4.48 -5.35
C ILE A 46 10.35 -5.91 -5.87
N LYS A 47 9.59 -6.86 -5.31
CA LYS A 47 9.55 -8.24 -5.82
C LYS A 47 9.12 -8.27 -7.30
N ASN A 48 8.11 -7.51 -7.70
CA ASN A 48 7.68 -7.40 -9.09
C ASN A 48 8.78 -6.78 -9.98
N ILE A 49 9.47 -5.75 -9.50
CA ILE A 49 10.60 -5.15 -10.21
C ILE A 49 11.73 -6.17 -10.42
N TRP A 50 12.06 -6.97 -9.40
CA TRP A 50 13.10 -7.97 -9.51
C TRP A 50 12.75 -9.13 -10.46
N VAL A 51 11.46 -9.43 -10.60
CA VAL A 51 10.99 -10.42 -11.61
C VAL A 51 11.13 -9.86 -13.02
N GLU A 52 10.76 -8.61 -13.24
CA GLU A 52 10.77 -7.97 -14.55
C GLU A 52 12.21 -7.53 -14.98
N TYR A 53 13.00 -7.05 -14.01
CA TYR A 53 14.35 -6.53 -14.21
C TYR A 53 15.37 -7.24 -13.28
N PRO A 54 15.69 -8.53 -13.50
CA PRO A 54 16.54 -9.30 -12.56
C PRO A 54 17.94 -8.71 -12.35
N TYR A 55 18.47 -7.98 -13.35
CA TYR A 55 19.78 -7.33 -13.25
C TYR A 55 19.83 -6.23 -12.18
N LEU A 56 18.70 -5.62 -11.85
CA LEU A 56 18.63 -4.56 -10.85
C LEU A 56 18.98 -5.04 -9.43
N LYS A 57 18.85 -6.34 -9.14
CA LYS A 57 19.33 -6.93 -7.87
C LYS A 57 20.81 -6.68 -7.59
N LYS A 58 21.61 -6.48 -8.63
CA LYS A 58 23.05 -6.21 -8.51
C LYS A 58 23.37 -4.71 -8.51
N CYS A 59 22.47 -3.90 -9.06
CA CYS A 59 22.68 -2.47 -9.26
C CYS A 59 22.02 -1.60 -8.18
N ILE A 60 21.07 -2.16 -7.45
CA ILE A 60 20.28 -1.40 -6.46
C ILE A 60 20.23 -2.18 -5.16
N ASP A 61 20.53 -1.48 -4.08
CA ASP A 61 20.33 -1.91 -2.72
C ASP A 61 19.07 -1.22 -2.17
N PHE A 62 17.98 -1.98 -2.05
CA PHE A 62 16.72 -1.49 -1.52
C PHE A 62 16.67 -1.67 0.00
N GLU A 63 16.44 -0.58 0.70
CA GLU A 63 16.24 -0.56 2.14
C GLU A 63 14.82 -0.08 2.48
N LEU A 64 14.18 -0.75 3.43
CA LEU A 64 12.84 -0.41 3.89
C LEU A 64 12.84 -0.14 5.40
N ILE A 65 12.61 1.12 5.73
CA ILE A 65 12.52 1.62 7.11
C ILE A 65 11.07 1.99 7.38
N SER A 66 10.45 1.29 8.28
CA SER A 66 9.08 1.57 8.67
C SER A 66 9.01 2.47 9.89
N LYS A 67 7.80 2.98 10.17
CA LYS A 67 7.54 3.74 11.40
C LYS A 67 7.96 2.99 12.66
N THR A 68 7.72 1.67 12.72
CA THR A 68 8.14 0.87 13.89
C THR A 68 9.65 0.79 14.03
N ASP A 69 10.40 0.73 12.92
CA ASP A 69 11.88 0.73 13.00
C ASP A 69 12.36 2.06 13.56
N LEU A 70 11.80 3.17 13.09
CA LEU A 70 12.11 4.51 13.61
C LEU A 70 11.75 4.66 15.09
N ASP A 71 10.70 4.00 15.57
CA ASP A 71 10.28 4.05 16.97
C ASP A 71 11.10 3.10 17.88
N SER A 72 11.73 2.06 17.31
CA SER A 72 12.45 1.01 18.05
C SER A 72 13.99 1.19 18.13
N GLY A 73 14.51 2.34 17.74
CA GLY A 73 15.94 2.64 17.90
C GLY A 73 16.77 2.44 16.63
N PHE A 74 16.18 2.63 15.47
CA PHE A 74 16.88 2.64 14.18
C PHE A 74 18.06 3.62 14.16
N ASP A 75 19.20 3.18 13.60
CA ASP A 75 20.38 4.06 13.44
C ASP A 75 20.19 5.00 12.25
N SER A 76 19.94 6.28 12.53
CA SER A 76 19.72 7.30 11.49
C SER A 76 20.87 7.45 10.49
N ARG A 77 22.09 6.96 10.81
CA ARG A 77 23.23 6.99 9.90
C ARG A 77 23.03 6.09 8.68
N GLU A 78 22.18 5.07 8.79
CA GLU A 78 21.84 4.20 7.66
C GLU A 78 21.15 4.95 6.53
N ILE A 79 20.42 6.03 6.85
CA ILE A 79 19.74 6.88 5.85
C ILE A 79 20.71 7.85 5.16
N GLU A 80 21.74 8.30 5.87
CA GLU A 80 22.62 9.36 5.39
C GLU A 80 23.43 8.99 4.15
N ASP A 81 23.65 7.68 3.92
CA ASP A 81 24.37 7.15 2.76
C ASP A 81 23.47 6.78 1.57
N SER A 82 22.17 7.09 1.65
CA SER A 82 21.21 6.78 0.58
C SER A 82 21.37 7.71 -0.61
N ASP A 83 21.27 7.16 -1.83
CA ASP A 83 21.27 7.96 -3.07
C ASP A 83 19.87 8.51 -3.37
N VAL A 84 18.84 7.68 -3.15
CA VAL A 84 17.44 8.06 -3.33
C VAL A 84 16.65 7.66 -2.08
N ILE A 85 15.84 8.57 -1.57
CA ILE A 85 14.94 8.32 -0.44
C ILE A 85 13.51 8.65 -0.85
N VAL A 86 12.60 7.70 -0.68
CA VAL A 86 11.17 7.92 -0.78
C VAL A 86 10.58 8.00 0.63
N ILE A 87 9.98 9.13 0.98
CA ILE A 87 9.44 9.36 2.31
C ILE A 87 7.92 9.56 2.30
N ASP A 88 7.21 8.78 3.12
CA ASP A 88 5.77 8.92 3.36
C ASP A 88 5.52 10.01 4.42
N ILE A 89 5.21 11.22 3.96
CA ILE A 89 5.05 12.38 4.84
C ILE A 89 3.79 12.34 5.71
N MET A 90 2.82 11.48 5.40
CA MET A 90 1.65 11.27 6.25
C MET A 90 1.96 10.30 7.39
N GLY A 91 2.69 9.23 7.10
CA GLY A 91 3.07 8.21 8.09
C GLY A 91 4.23 8.61 8.97
N ILE A 92 5.13 9.49 8.48
CA ILE A 92 6.38 9.88 9.14
C ILE A 92 6.38 11.38 9.38
N ARG A 93 6.48 11.79 10.63
CA ARG A 93 6.53 13.21 11.02
C ARG A 93 7.91 13.59 11.52
N ILE A 94 8.54 14.55 10.86
CA ILE A 94 9.87 15.06 11.22
C ILE A 94 9.85 16.19 12.27
N SER A 95 8.66 16.74 12.55
CA SER A 95 8.47 17.76 13.58
C SER A 95 8.56 17.20 15.00
N THR A 96 8.33 15.89 15.15
CA THR A 96 8.43 15.19 16.44
C THR A 96 9.54 14.17 16.33
N PRO A 97 10.69 14.36 17.00
CA PRO A 97 11.78 13.40 16.96
C PRO A 97 11.29 12.01 17.39
N THR A 98 11.68 10.99 16.66
CA THR A 98 11.42 9.59 17.04
C THR A 98 12.39 9.18 18.14
N GLN A 99 12.15 8.04 18.82
CA GLN A 99 13.10 7.49 19.80
C GLN A 99 14.47 7.16 19.16
N ALA A 100 14.48 6.89 17.86
CA ALA A 100 15.69 6.67 17.07
C ALA A 100 16.41 7.97 16.66
N GLY A 101 15.90 9.14 17.04
CA GLY A 101 16.48 10.42 16.65
C GLY A 101 16.25 10.81 15.19
N PHE A 102 15.27 10.19 14.51
CA PHE A 102 14.91 10.60 13.15
C PHE A 102 14.17 11.94 13.19
N ASP A 103 14.80 12.97 12.64
CA ASP A 103 14.31 14.34 12.66
C ASP A 103 14.74 15.11 11.39
N ARG A 104 14.50 16.42 11.41
CA ARG A 104 14.87 17.33 10.32
C ARG A 104 16.36 17.34 10.01
N GLU A 105 17.22 17.15 11.01
CA GLU A 105 18.68 17.21 10.84
C GLU A 105 19.21 15.96 10.14
N VAL A 106 18.61 14.79 10.36
CA VAL A 106 18.90 13.55 9.60
C VAL A 106 18.61 13.77 8.13
N ILE A 107 17.44 14.33 7.78
CA ILE A 107 17.06 14.66 6.41
C ILE A 107 18.08 15.62 5.77
N LYS A 108 18.45 16.69 6.46
CA LYS A 108 19.45 17.65 5.97
C LYS A 108 20.82 17.01 5.74
N ARG A 109 21.28 16.13 6.66
CA ARG A 109 22.55 15.43 6.48
C ARG A 109 22.53 14.52 5.26
N ALA A 110 21.48 13.70 5.09
CA ALA A 110 21.31 12.89 3.89
C ALA A 110 21.35 13.73 2.61
N MET A 111 20.64 14.86 2.56
CA MET A 111 20.69 15.79 1.43
C MET A 111 22.08 16.38 1.20
N SER A 112 22.82 16.71 2.27
CA SER A 112 24.19 17.22 2.15
C SER A 112 25.18 16.20 1.62
N HIS A 113 24.90 14.91 1.78
CA HIS A 113 25.64 13.79 1.19
C HIS A 113 25.18 13.46 -0.25
N GLY A 114 24.18 14.17 -0.77
CA GLY A 114 23.71 14.02 -2.15
C GLY A 114 22.42 13.25 -2.35
N ALA A 115 21.77 12.80 -1.28
CA ALA A 115 20.50 12.08 -1.36
C ALA A 115 19.42 12.89 -2.07
N ARG A 116 18.70 12.23 -2.98
CA ARG A 116 17.50 12.75 -3.66
C ARG A 116 16.26 12.30 -2.89
N ILE A 117 15.59 13.22 -2.19
CA ILE A 117 14.47 12.88 -1.31
C ILE A 117 13.15 13.26 -1.95
N LEU A 118 12.31 12.27 -2.17
CA LEU A 118 11.03 12.34 -2.86
C LEU A 118 9.89 12.06 -1.88
N PRO A 119 9.09 13.06 -1.51
CA PRO A 119 7.94 12.85 -0.65
C PRO A 119 6.78 12.20 -1.41
N ILE A 120 6.15 11.22 -0.80
CA ILE A 120 4.88 10.64 -1.21
C ILE A 120 3.81 10.92 -0.16
N ASN A 121 2.58 10.68 -0.55
CA ASN A 121 1.39 11.00 0.23
C ASN A 121 1.21 12.50 0.40
N ASN A 122 -0.03 12.92 0.67
CA ASN A 122 -0.34 14.34 0.79
C ASN A 122 -1.25 14.54 2.00
N SER A 123 -0.80 15.33 2.95
CA SER A 123 -1.63 15.70 4.08
C SER A 123 -1.64 17.22 4.19
N ALA A 124 -2.81 17.80 4.17
CA ALA A 124 -2.98 19.25 4.26
C ALA A 124 -2.17 19.82 5.44
N GLY A 125 -1.22 20.72 5.13
CA GLY A 125 -0.36 21.37 6.10
C GLY A 125 1.01 20.73 6.34
N LEU A 126 1.22 19.45 6.04
CA LEU A 126 2.54 18.81 6.19
C LEU A 126 3.47 19.09 5.01
N ASP A 127 2.95 19.26 3.82
CA ASP A 127 3.75 19.55 2.62
C ASP A 127 4.69 20.75 2.81
N LYS A 128 4.21 21.81 3.47
CA LYS A 128 5.02 23.02 3.69
C LYS A 128 6.27 22.74 4.51
N GLU A 129 6.16 21.93 5.55
CA GLU A 129 7.31 21.59 6.40
C GLU A 129 8.41 20.88 5.62
N TYR A 130 8.03 19.96 4.73
CA TYR A 130 8.97 19.23 3.89
C TYR A 130 9.47 20.06 2.69
N MET A 131 8.62 20.92 2.12
CA MET A 131 9.03 21.88 1.08
C MET A 131 10.11 22.82 1.59
N ASP A 132 9.96 23.34 2.81
CA ASP A 132 10.92 24.25 3.44
C ASP A 132 12.29 23.58 3.68
N LEU A 133 12.35 22.24 3.67
CA LEU A 133 13.60 21.48 3.73
C LEU A 133 14.29 21.32 2.37
N GLY A 134 13.61 21.59 1.26
CA GLY A 134 14.16 21.45 -0.09
C GLY A 134 14.01 20.04 -0.70
N LEU A 135 13.03 19.25 -0.25
CA LEU A 135 12.70 17.96 -0.86
C LEU A 135 12.22 18.13 -2.31
N ILE A 136 12.36 17.08 -3.11
CA ILE A 136 12.03 17.11 -4.54
C ILE A 136 10.54 16.80 -4.73
N TYR A 137 9.74 17.82 -5.01
CA TYR A 137 8.31 17.71 -5.34
C TYR A 137 8.12 17.53 -6.84
N ASP A 138 8.23 16.27 -7.29
CA ASP A 138 8.02 15.91 -8.69
C ASP A 138 6.55 15.55 -8.93
N ALA A 139 5.88 16.32 -9.77
CA ALA A 139 4.45 16.17 -10.04
C ALA A 139 4.11 14.82 -10.70
N GLU A 140 4.96 14.33 -11.62
CA GLU A 140 4.75 13.06 -12.30
C GLU A 140 4.96 11.90 -11.33
N PHE A 141 6.05 11.93 -10.54
CA PHE A 141 6.32 10.94 -9.49
C PHE A 141 5.14 10.84 -8.50
N ARG A 142 4.61 11.98 -8.06
CA ARG A 142 3.46 12.00 -7.14
C ARG A 142 2.18 11.50 -7.79
N THR A 143 1.98 11.74 -9.08
CA THR A 143 0.79 11.26 -9.80
C THR A 143 0.67 9.75 -9.77
N TYR A 144 1.78 9.01 -9.85
CA TYR A 144 1.74 7.55 -9.67
C TYR A 144 1.17 7.16 -8.30
N PHE A 145 1.63 7.81 -7.24
CA PHE A 145 1.14 7.55 -5.89
C PHE A 145 -0.33 7.93 -5.73
N ASP A 146 -0.71 9.11 -6.22
CA ASP A 146 -2.07 9.65 -6.12
C ASP A 146 -3.11 8.81 -6.87
N TYR A 147 -2.70 8.16 -7.97
CA TYR A 147 -3.57 7.24 -8.70
C TYR A 147 -3.68 5.87 -8.01
N GLY A 148 -2.73 5.52 -7.16
CA GLY A 148 -2.76 4.30 -6.35
C GLY A 148 -2.55 3.01 -7.13
N GLY A 149 -2.56 1.91 -6.39
CA GLY A 149 -2.39 0.56 -6.91
C GLY A 149 -0.96 0.12 -7.11
N ILE A 150 -0.75 -1.19 -7.00
CA ILE A 150 0.59 -1.79 -7.02
C ILE A 150 1.36 -1.48 -8.31
N GLU A 151 0.69 -1.45 -9.45
CA GLU A 151 1.32 -1.17 -10.74
C GLU A 151 1.80 0.29 -10.85
N ASN A 152 0.99 1.24 -10.38
CA ASN A 152 1.42 2.63 -10.29
C ASN A 152 2.57 2.79 -9.31
N PHE A 153 2.51 2.15 -8.14
CA PHE A 153 3.59 2.21 -7.17
C PHE A 153 4.89 1.61 -7.73
N ARG A 154 4.83 0.45 -8.41
CA ARG A 154 5.96 -0.15 -9.12
C ARG A 154 6.55 0.82 -10.17
N ASN A 155 5.71 1.41 -11.01
CA ASN A 155 6.15 2.36 -12.03
C ASN A 155 6.69 3.66 -11.42
N MET A 156 6.19 4.10 -10.27
CA MET A 156 6.74 5.22 -9.48
C MET A 156 8.21 4.95 -9.09
N VAL A 157 8.48 3.74 -8.58
CA VAL A 157 9.84 3.33 -8.24
C VAL A 157 10.73 3.30 -9.49
N LEU A 158 10.27 2.65 -10.57
CA LEU A 158 11.01 2.61 -11.85
C LEU A 158 11.26 4.02 -12.41
N PHE A 159 10.29 4.92 -12.34
CA PHE A 159 10.44 6.32 -12.74
C PHE A 159 11.55 7.02 -11.96
N SER A 160 11.55 6.86 -10.63
CA SER A 160 12.57 7.48 -9.78
C SER A 160 13.95 6.89 -10.00
N LEU A 161 14.08 5.59 -10.26
CA LEU A 161 15.33 4.94 -10.62
C LEU A 161 15.89 5.48 -11.95
N ALA A 162 15.05 5.62 -12.97
CA ALA A 162 15.45 6.17 -14.25
C ALA A 162 15.88 7.63 -14.13
N LYS A 163 15.11 8.45 -13.40
CA LYS A 163 15.30 9.90 -13.36
C LYS A 163 16.32 10.36 -12.33
N TYR A 164 16.34 9.75 -11.15
CA TYR A 164 17.12 10.22 -10.00
C TYR A 164 18.32 9.32 -9.67
N ALA A 165 18.30 8.06 -10.06
CA ALA A 165 19.43 7.14 -9.96
C ALA A 165 20.18 6.94 -11.30
N ASN A 166 19.75 7.60 -12.37
CA ASN A 166 20.34 7.57 -13.72
C ASN A 166 20.42 6.17 -14.34
N ILE A 167 19.46 5.29 -14.06
CA ILE A 167 19.38 3.96 -14.67
C ILE A 167 18.56 4.06 -15.96
N SER A 168 19.25 4.34 -17.07
CA SER A 168 18.63 4.70 -18.36
C SER A 168 17.91 3.56 -19.08
N GLU A 169 18.19 2.31 -18.73
CA GLU A 169 17.59 1.13 -19.34
C GLU A 169 16.13 0.91 -18.91
N ILE A 170 15.71 1.56 -17.82
CA ILE A 170 14.37 1.45 -17.29
C ILE A 170 13.43 2.40 -18.02
N LYS A 171 12.30 1.87 -18.47
CA LYS A 171 11.22 2.65 -19.09
C LYS A 171 9.91 2.42 -18.32
N PRO A 172 9.60 3.25 -17.32
CA PRO A 172 8.35 3.12 -16.59
C PRO A 172 7.16 3.41 -17.53
N ALA A 173 6.07 2.70 -17.33
CA ALA A 173 4.80 3.06 -17.97
C ALA A 173 4.27 4.37 -17.35
N SER A 174 3.54 5.17 -18.12
CA SER A 174 2.90 6.39 -17.60
C SER A 174 1.91 6.07 -16.48
N PRO A 175 1.66 7.02 -15.54
CA PRO A 175 0.69 6.81 -14.47
C PRO A 175 -0.69 6.46 -15.02
N MET A 176 -1.27 5.38 -14.55
CA MET A 176 -2.57 4.90 -14.95
C MET A 176 -3.63 5.32 -13.94
N LYS A 177 -4.58 6.16 -14.39
CA LYS A 177 -5.67 6.62 -13.52
C LYS A 177 -6.54 5.44 -13.11
N ARG A 178 -6.74 5.27 -11.81
CA ARG A 178 -7.64 4.27 -11.24
C ARG A 178 -8.95 4.88 -10.78
N ILE A 179 -9.93 4.01 -10.62
CA ILE A 179 -11.26 4.37 -10.13
C ILE A 179 -11.14 4.66 -8.62
N LYS A 180 -11.59 5.85 -8.19
CA LYS A 180 -11.45 6.27 -6.79
C LYS A 180 -12.47 5.63 -5.85
N ASN A 181 -13.68 5.37 -6.34
CA ASN A 181 -14.77 4.75 -5.58
C ASN A 181 -15.34 3.63 -6.42
N SER A 182 -15.41 2.43 -5.91
CA SER A 182 -15.72 1.25 -6.69
C SER A 182 -16.35 0.15 -5.85
N TYR A 183 -17.03 -0.76 -6.53
CA TYR A 183 -17.43 -2.05 -5.99
C TYR A 183 -16.36 -3.08 -6.29
N TYR A 184 -16.12 -3.95 -5.34
CA TYR A 184 -15.19 -5.05 -5.45
C TYR A 184 -15.88 -6.34 -5.03
N HIS A 185 -15.43 -7.43 -5.62
CA HIS A 185 -15.78 -8.77 -5.17
C HIS A 185 -14.55 -9.66 -5.28
N ARG A 186 -14.38 -10.55 -4.31
CA ARG A 186 -13.37 -11.59 -4.40
C ARG A 186 -13.61 -12.46 -5.65
N HIS A 187 -12.55 -12.84 -6.29
CA HIS A 187 -12.58 -13.81 -7.36
C HIS A 187 -11.44 -14.81 -7.18
N ILE A 188 -11.66 -16.08 -7.55
CA ILE A 188 -10.70 -17.16 -7.32
C ILE A 188 -9.33 -16.86 -7.95
N SER A 189 -9.29 -16.15 -9.08
CA SER A 189 -8.08 -15.91 -9.85
C SER A 189 -7.76 -14.45 -10.12
N GLN A 190 -8.72 -13.53 -9.98
CA GLN A 190 -8.55 -12.11 -10.30
C GLN A 190 -9.47 -11.23 -9.47
N GLU A 191 -9.00 -10.05 -9.13
CA GLU A 191 -9.81 -8.99 -8.57
C GLU A 191 -10.73 -8.41 -9.63
N MET A 192 -11.97 -8.12 -9.24
CA MET A 192 -12.94 -7.48 -10.11
C MET A 192 -13.46 -6.20 -9.48
N TYR A 193 -13.30 -5.10 -10.22
CA TYR A 193 -13.72 -3.76 -9.82
C TYR A 193 -14.80 -3.26 -10.76
N PHE A 194 -15.84 -2.62 -10.20
CA PHE A 194 -16.97 -2.09 -10.95
C PHE A 194 -17.24 -0.64 -10.54
N GLU A 195 -17.51 0.23 -11.49
CA GLU A 195 -17.80 1.64 -11.23
C GLU A 195 -19.25 1.85 -10.76
N THR A 196 -20.18 1.02 -11.25
CA THR A 196 -21.60 1.16 -10.96
C THR A 196 -22.17 -0.09 -10.29
N PHE A 197 -23.23 0.09 -9.52
CA PHE A 197 -23.93 -1.03 -8.89
C PHE A 197 -24.56 -1.95 -9.94
N GLU A 198 -25.07 -1.38 -11.02
CA GLU A 198 -25.74 -2.11 -12.10
C GLU A 198 -24.76 -3.06 -12.82
N GLU A 199 -23.52 -2.62 -13.04
CA GLU A 199 -22.44 -3.49 -13.57
C GLU A 199 -22.10 -4.61 -12.60
N TYR A 200 -21.90 -4.26 -11.30
CA TYR A 200 -21.64 -5.24 -10.25
C TYR A 200 -22.77 -6.26 -10.14
N GLU A 201 -24.02 -5.83 -10.01
CA GLU A 201 -25.19 -6.69 -9.89
C GLU A 201 -25.33 -7.60 -11.11
N SER A 202 -25.14 -7.07 -12.32
CA SER A 202 -25.19 -7.86 -13.55
C SER A 202 -24.13 -8.97 -13.56
N TRP A 203 -22.92 -8.65 -13.15
CA TRP A 203 -21.85 -9.62 -13.02
C TRP A 203 -22.16 -10.65 -11.92
N TYR A 204 -22.61 -10.19 -10.75
CA TYR A 204 -22.93 -11.00 -9.59
C TYR A 204 -24.02 -12.05 -9.89
N LYS A 205 -25.03 -11.64 -10.64
CA LYS A 205 -26.08 -12.54 -11.16
C LYS A 205 -25.52 -13.60 -12.12
N LYS A 206 -24.68 -13.17 -13.07
CA LYS A 206 -24.06 -14.09 -14.05
C LYS A 206 -23.08 -15.07 -13.41
N SER A 207 -22.43 -14.68 -12.33
CA SER A 207 -21.47 -15.50 -11.59
C SER A 207 -22.12 -16.50 -10.64
N GLY A 208 -23.45 -16.47 -10.48
CA GLY A 208 -24.20 -17.42 -9.67
C GLY A 208 -24.22 -17.14 -8.17
N TYR A 209 -23.70 -15.99 -7.73
CA TYR A 209 -23.71 -15.59 -6.32
C TYR A 209 -25.07 -15.02 -5.90
N PHE A 210 -25.80 -14.41 -6.82
CA PHE A 210 -27.04 -13.71 -6.54
C PHE A 210 -28.12 -14.64 -5.99
N LYS A 211 -28.74 -14.23 -4.89
CA LYS A 211 -29.89 -14.88 -4.28
C LYS A 211 -31.11 -13.98 -4.37
N GLU A 212 -32.14 -14.46 -5.03
CA GLU A 212 -33.37 -13.72 -5.20
C GLU A 212 -34.01 -13.44 -3.82
N ASN A 213 -34.50 -12.22 -3.63
CA ASN A 213 -35.11 -11.73 -2.38
C ASN A 213 -34.20 -11.71 -1.16
N ALA A 214 -32.92 -12.01 -1.29
CA ALA A 214 -31.96 -11.85 -0.20
C ALA A 214 -31.56 -10.38 -0.03
N PRO A 215 -31.40 -9.90 1.20
CA PRO A 215 -30.92 -8.55 1.44
C PRO A 215 -29.47 -8.39 1.00
N TRP A 216 -29.12 -7.17 0.59
CA TRP A 216 -27.74 -6.79 0.33
C TRP A 216 -27.06 -6.31 1.60
N VAL A 217 -25.83 -6.73 1.81
CA VAL A 217 -24.93 -6.26 2.85
C VAL A 217 -23.64 -5.77 2.20
N ALA A 218 -23.15 -4.60 2.59
CA ALA A 218 -21.90 -4.08 2.07
C ALA A 218 -20.80 -4.13 3.13
N VAL A 219 -19.58 -4.44 2.67
CA VAL A 219 -18.35 -4.26 3.43
C VAL A 219 -17.69 -2.98 2.96
N LEU A 220 -17.44 -2.05 3.86
CA LEU A 220 -16.79 -0.77 3.56
C LEU A 220 -15.33 -0.84 3.97
N THR A 221 -14.44 -0.54 3.03
CA THR A 221 -13.00 -0.59 3.27
C THR A 221 -12.26 0.56 2.58
N TYR A 222 -10.98 0.70 2.88
CA TYR A 222 -10.11 1.66 2.24
C TYR A 222 -9.66 1.17 0.86
N ALA A 223 -9.59 2.09 -0.10
CA ALA A 223 -9.05 1.80 -1.43
C ALA A 223 -7.64 1.18 -1.37
N SER A 224 -6.82 1.62 -0.41
CA SER A 224 -5.48 1.08 -0.22
C SER A 224 -5.45 -0.42 0.03
N PHE A 225 -6.41 -0.99 0.73
CA PHE A 225 -6.46 -2.44 0.96
C PHE A 225 -6.77 -3.21 -0.32
N CYS A 226 -7.81 -2.82 -1.04
CA CYS A 226 -8.17 -3.44 -2.30
C CYS A 226 -7.07 -3.25 -3.37
N GLU A 227 -6.48 -2.06 -3.43
CA GLU A 227 -5.45 -1.75 -4.43
C GLU A 227 -4.10 -2.43 -4.18
N GLN A 228 -3.81 -2.79 -2.94
CA GLN A 228 -2.57 -3.45 -2.53
C GLN A 228 -2.69 -4.97 -2.45
N ILE A 229 -3.86 -5.51 -2.76
CA ILE A 229 -4.17 -6.95 -2.59
C ILE A 229 -3.97 -7.35 -1.11
N GLN A 230 -4.58 -6.60 -0.21
CA GLN A 230 -4.57 -6.80 1.24
C GLN A 230 -6.00 -6.88 1.74
N ASN A 231 -6.81 -7.66 1.05
CA ASN A 231 -8.25 -7.72 1.20
C ASN A 231 -8.75 -9.11 1.63
N GLU A 232 -7.87 -9.91 2.22
CA GLU A 232 -8.24 -11.26 2.70
C GLU A 232 -9.39 -11.21 3.72
N ALA A 233 -9.38 -10.20 4.60
CA ALA A 233 -10.45 -10.01 5.57
C ALA A 233 -11.79 -9.72 4.89
N GLU A 234 -11.78 -8.82 3.94
CA GLU A 234 -12.95 -8.47 3.13
C GLU A 234 -13.45 -9.67 2.33
N ASP A 235 -12.55 -10.42 1.72
CA ASP A 235 -12.89 -11.61 0.93
C ASP A 235 -13.56 -12.69 1.77
N ASP A 236 -13.06 -12.93 2.97
CA ASP A 236 -13.64 -13.92 3.88
C ASP A 236 -14.98 -13.47 4.45
N ILE A 237 -15.15 -12.16 4.72
CA ILE A 237 -16.44 -11.60 5.13
C ILE A 237 -17.46 -11.78 4.02
N ILE A 238 -17.13 -11.45 2.77
CA ILE A 238 -18.02 -11.65 1.62
C ILE A 238 -18.41 -13.12 1.50
N ARG A 239 -17.45 -14.05 1.60
CA ARG A 239 -17.73 -15.49 1.58
C ARG A 239 -18.72 -15.89 2.67
N SER A 240 -18.49 -15.43 3.90
CA SER A 240 -19.35 -15.74 5.03
C SER A 240 -20.76 -15.20 4.87
N LEU A 241 -20.92 -13.99 4.33
CA LEU A 241 -22.22 -13.40 4.04
C LEU A 241 -22.97 -14.20 2.96
N GLU A 242 -22.29 -14.58 1.90
CA GLU A 242 -22.85 -15.39 0.81
C GLU A 242 -23.27 -16.78 1.32
N ASP A 243 -22.45 -17.44 2.13
CA ASP A 243 -22.77 -18.74 2.71
C ASP A 243 -23.98 -18.68 3.63
N GLN A 244 -24.19 -17.55 4.32
CA GLN A 244 -25.37 -17.31 5.16
C GLN A 244 -26.63 -16.84 4.41
N GLY A 245 -26.54 -16.68 3.11
CA GLY A 245 -27.73 -16.38 2.31
C GLY A 245 -27.92 -14.90 1.97
N PHE A 246 -26.97 -14.03 2.23
CA PHE A 246 -27.00 -12.64 1.83
C PHE A 246 -26.48 -12.45 0.40
N ASN A 247 -26.85 -11.33 -0.22
CA ASN A 247 -26.12 -10.76 -1.33
C ASN A 247 -25.08 -9.79 -0.75
N ALA A 248 -23.87 -9.79 -1.28
CA ALA A 248 -22.80 -9.03 -0.68
C ALA A 248 -21.89 -8.34 -1.70
N PHE A 249 -21.27 -7.24 -1.31
CA PHE A 249 -20.20 -6.56 -2.05
C PHE A 249 -19.28 -5.80 -1.11
N VAL A 250 -18.07 -5.55 -1.57
CA VAL A 250 -17.17 -4.57 -0.96
C VAL A 250 -17.33 -3.24 -1.68
N ALA A 251 -17.48 -2.16 -0.93
CA ALA A 251 -17.40 -0.79 -1.45
C ALA A 251 -16.20 -0.09 -0.84
N PHE A 252 -15.38 0.50 -1.67
CA PHE A 252 -14.18 1.21 -1.24
C PHE A 252 -14.03 2.56 -1.91
N GLY A 253 -13.27 3.45 -1.27
CA GLY A 253 -12.96 4.75 -1.85
C GLY A 253 -12.68 5.84 -0.83
N HIS A 254 -12.60 7.07 -1.36
CA HIS A 254 -12.39 8.29 -0.57
C HIS A 254 -12.94 9.52 -1.32
N PRO A 255 -13.48 10.53 -0.64
CA PRO A 255 -13.75 10.59 0.80
C PRO A 255 -14.90 9.68 1.24
N GLU A 256 -14.95 9.32 2.51
CA GLU A 256 -15.90 8.35 3.06
C GLU A 256 -17.37 8.70 2.78
N ALA A 257 -17.76 9.98 2.94
CA ALA A 257 -19.09 10.45 2.58
C ALA A 257 -19.45 10.16 1.11
N SER A 258 -18.48 10.30 0.20
CA SER A 258 -18.69 10.01 -1.23
C SER A 258 -18.87 8.51 -1.50
N VAL A 259 -18.22 7.64 -0.72
CA VAL A 259 -18.45 6.18 -0.82
C VAL A 259 -19.90 5.88 -0.47
N VAL A 260 -20.39 6.39 0.65
CA VAL A 260 -21.78 6.18 1.07
C VAL A 260 -22.75 6.73 0.01
N GLU A 261 -22.63 7.99 -0.37
CA GLU A 261 -23.58 8.64 -1.28
C GLU A 261 -23.60 8.04 -2.68
N LYS A 262 -22.46 7.64 -3.22
CA LYS A 262 -22.37 7.14 -4.61
C LYS A 262 -22.58 5.64 -4.73
N LEU A 263 -22.11 4.87 -3.74
CA LEU A 263 -22.10 3.42 -3.86
C LEU A 263 -23.24 2.75 -3.07
N LEU A 264 -23.70 3.36 -1.98
CA LEU A 264 -24.71 2.72 -1.13
C LEU A 264 -26.12 3.25 -1.33
N LEU A 265 -26.28 4.43 -1.95
CA LEU A 265 -27.60 5.00 -2.25
C LEU A 265 -27.94 4.84 -3.73
N ASP A 266 -29.21 4.61 -4.01
CA ASP A 266 -29.75 4.63 -5.39
C ASP A 266 -29.95 6.07 -5.89
N ALA A 267 -30.35 6.23 -7.14
CA ALA A 267 -30.61 7.54 -7.74
C ALA A 267 -31.75 8.34 -7.06
N LYS A 268 -32.58 7.66 -6.24
CA LYS A 268 -33.64 8.29 -5.45
C LYS A 268 -33.22 8.61 -4.02
N GLY A 269 -32.00 8.22 -3.63
CA GLY A 269 -31.47 8.38 -2.30
C GLY A 269 -31.86 7.28 -1.31
N ASN A 270 -32.41 6.17 -1.76
CA ASN A 270 -32.71 5.02 -0.91
C ASN A 270 -31.47 4.16 -0.74
N SER A 271 -31.33 3.53 0.43
CA SER A 271 -30.27 2.57 0.66
C SER A 271 -30.40 1.34 -0.23
N ARG A 272 -29.29 0.94 -0.88
CA ARG A 272 -29.18 -0.32 -1.63
C ARG A 272 -28.99 -1.52 -0.71
N VAL A 273 -28.64 -1.30 0.57
CA VAL A 273 -28.25 -2.33 1.52
C VAL A 273 -29.11 -2.30 2.77
N SER A 274 -29.19 -3.42 3.46
CA SER A 274 -29.88 -3.58 4.73
C SER A 274 -28.96 -3.49 5.96
N GLY A 275 -27.65 -3.52 5.74
CA GLY A 275 -26.63 -3.38 6.78
C GLY A 275 -25.25 -3.14 6.19
N LEU A 276 -24.37 -2.60 7.01
CA LEU A 276 -22.99 -2.27 6.67
C LEU A 276 -22.04 -2.90 7.68
N LEU A 277 -20.95 -3.46 7.17
CA LEU A 277 -19.79 -3.88 7.95
C LEU A 277 -18.63 -2.97 7.56
N SER A 278 -18.01 -2.25 8.47
CA SER A 278 -17.14 -1.15 8.10
C SER A 278 -15.78 -1.15 8.78
N PHE A 279 -14.73 -1.14 7.96
CA PHE A 279 -13.37 -0.77 8.34
C PHE A 279 -13.12 0.75 8.21
N LEU A 280 -14.06 1.49 7.61
CA LEU A 280 -13.97 2.93 7.39
C LEU A 280 -14.38 3.74 8.64
N PHE A 281 -14.49 5.05 8.46
CA PHE A 281 -14.95 6.04 9.45
C PHE A 281 -13.98 6.26 10.61
N ARG A 282 -12.67 6.15 10.32
CA ARG A 282 -11.59 6.43 11.28
C ARG A 282 -11.30 7.93 11.44
N PHE A 283 -11.77 8.74 10.49
CA PHE A 283 -11.57 10.20 10.43
C PHE A 283 -12.87 10.91 10.10
N SER A 284 -13.98 10.41 10.65
CA SER A 284 -15.33 10.90 10.33
C SER A 284 -15.50 12.40 10.57
N ASP A 285 -16.08 13.05 9.58
CA ASP A 285 -16.54 14.43 9.65
C ASP A 285 -18.09 14.48 9.64
N PHE A 286 -18.65 15.68 9.80
CA PHE A 286 -20.09 15.89 9.75
C PHE A 286 -20.75 15.42 8.44
N LYS A 287 -20.05 15.50 7.31
CA LYS A 287 -20.57 15.05 6.02
C LYS A 287 -20.73 13.54 5.98
N THR A 288 -19.77 12.83 6.55
CA THR A 288 -19.80 11.37 6.64
C THR A 288 -20.96 10.89 7.52
N THR A 289 -21.14 11.50 8.69
CA THR A 289 -22.27 11.20 9.58
C THR A 289 -23.62 11.46 8.89
N THR A 290 -23.76 12.59 8.20
CA THR A 290 -24.98 12.91 7.44
C THR A 290 -25.25 11.92 6.31
N ALA A 291 -24.19 11.44 5.62
CA ALA A 291 -24.33 10.43 4.58
C ALA A 291 -24.80 9.08 5.16
N LEU A 292 -24.26 8.66 6.31
CA LEU A 292 -24.69 7.46 7.01
C LEU A 292 -26.13 7.55 7.50
N GLU A 293 -26.54 8.71 8.04
CA GLU A 293 -27.95 8.97 8.43
C GLU A 293 -28.91 8.80 7.25
N LYS A 294 -28.54 9.28 6.04
CA LYS A 294 -29.34 9.07 4.83
C LYS A 294 -29.42 7.59 4.44
N CYS A 295 -28.34 6.83 4.65
CA CYS A 295 -28.35 5.40 4.39
C CYS A 295 -29.33 4.65 5.32
N GLY A 296 -29.44 5.07 6.58
CA GLY A 296 -30.47 4.64 7.52
C GLY A 296 -30.44 3.16 7.89
N VAL A 297 -29.26 2.52 7.85
CA VAL A 297 -29.06 1.11 8.16
C VAL A 297 -28.02 0.93 9.29
N PRO A 298 -28.07 -0.19 10.03
CA PRO A 298 -27.02 -0.49 11.03
C PRO A 298 -25.64 -0.55 10.41
N VAL A 299 -24.65 0.02 11.08
CA VAL A 299 -23.24 -0.01 10.68
C VAL A 299 -22.41 -0.66 11.78
N ILE A 300 -21.95 -1.88 11.54
CA ILE A 300 -21.09 -2.61 12.46
C ILE A 300 -19.65 -2.18 12.25
N ASN A 301 -18.97 -1.82 13.34
CA ASN A 301 -17.58 -1.38 13.32
C ASN A 301 -16.64 -2.61 13.32
N LEU A 302 -15.89 -2.79 12.26
CA LEU A 302 -14.88 -3.84 12.13
C LEU A 302 -13.49 -3.32 12.54
N ILE A 303 -12.80 -4.06 13.38
CA ILE A 303 -11.52 -3.69 13.95
C ILE A 303 -10.42 -4.62 13.44
N THR A 304 -9.30 -4.03 13.04
CA THR A 304 -8.06 -4.75 12.75
C THR A 304 -7.06 -4.48 13.87
N VAL A 305 -6.49 -5.53 14.47
CA VAL A 305 -5.42 -5.41 15.47
C VAL A 305 -4.07 -5.31 14.75
N TYR A 306 -3.26 -4.35 15.13
CA TYR A 306 -1.93 -4.14 14.55
C TYR A 306 -0.82 -4.54 15.52
N GLY A 307 0.17 -5.26 15.01
CA GLY A 307 1.36 -5.63 15.79
C GLY A 307 1.21 -6.86 16.69
N LYS A 308 0.07 -7.55 16.65
CA LYS A 308 -0.18 -8.81 17.37
C LYS A 308 -0.82 -9.80 16.40
N ASP A 309 -0.40 -11.06 16.46
CA ASP A 309 -1.11 -12.15 15.78
C ASP A 309 -2.37 -12.58 16.58
N GLY A 310 -3.16 -13.51 16.02
CA GLY A 310 -4.38 -13.97 16.67
C GLY A 310 -4.15 -14.55 18.04
N LYS A 311 -3.09 -15.34 18.23
CA LYS A 311 -2.74 -15.92 19.54
C LYS A 311 -2.24 -14.86 20.50
N GLY A 312 -1.43 -13.92 20.03
CA GLY A 312 -0.99 -12.76 20.79
C GLY A 312 -2.16 -11.92 21.26
N TRP A 313 -3.15 -11.71 20.40
CA TRP A 313 -4.38 -11.01 20.73
C TRP A 313 -5.22 -11.75 21.78
N GLU A 314 -5.48 -13.05 21.58
CA GLU A 314 -6.28 -13.87 22.51
C GLU A 314 -5.70 -13.94 23.92
N ASN A 315 -4.38 -13.92 24.04
CA ASN A 315 -3.70 -14.00 25.32
C ASN A 315 -3.34 -12.63 25.93
N ASP A 316 -3.63 -11.54 25.22
CA ASP A 316 -3.30 -10.20 25.69
C ASP A 316 -4.38 -9.65 26.64
N GLN A 317 -3.96 -9.33 27.85
CA GLN A 317 -4.84 -8.74 28.86
C GLN A 317 -5.07 -7.23 28.68
N GLU A 318 -4.22 -6.56 27.90
CA GLU A 318 -4.32 -5.13 27.65
C GLU A 318 -5.30 -4.78 26.53
N GLY A 319 -5.54 -5.72 25.62
CA GLY A 319 -6.44 -5.53 24.47
C GLY A 319 -5.88 -4.59 23.42
N LEU A 320 -6.71 -3.67 22.92
CA LEU A 320 -6.32 -2.63 21.95
C LEU A 320 -5.41 -1.59 22.60
N SER A 321 -4.39 -1.15 21.89
CA SER A 321 -3.56 -0.03 22.32
C SER A 321 -4.38 1.27 22.45
N SER A 322 -3.90 2.24 23.23
CA SER A 322 -4.58 3.53 23.38
C SER A 322 -4.82 4.26 22.06
N LEU A 323 -3.91 4.09 21.11
CA LEU A 323 -4.05 4.64 19.76
C LEU A 323 -5.17 3.93 19.01
N GLU A 324 -5.19 2.59 19.01
CA GLU A 324 -6.23 1.79 18.36
C GLU A 324 -7.61 2.07 18.97
N VAL A 325 -7.72 2.18 20.29
CA VAL A 325 -8.97 2.59 20.96
C VAL A 325 -9.43 3.95 20.45
N SER A 326 -8.53 4.92 20.33
CA SER A 326 -8.88 6.27 19.89
C SER A 326 -9.48 6.28 18.48
N TRP A 327 -8.78 5.68 17.51
CA TRP A 327 -9.17 5.83 16.11
C TRP A 327 -10.01 4.67 15.53
N GLN A 328 -9.97 3.47 16.13
CA GLN A 328 -10.82 2.36 15.70
C GLN A 328 -12.09 2.15 16.54
N LEU A 329 -12.18 2.76 17.70
CA LEU A 329 -13.32 2.61 18.57
C LEU A 329 -14.04 3.93 18.79
N ALA A 330 -13.39 4.90 19.45
CA ALA A 330 -14.04 6.13 19.87
C ALA A 330 -14.53 6.99 18.68
N ILE A 331 -13.72 7.17 17.65
CA ILE A 331 -14.13 7.97 16.47
C ILE A 331 -15.29 7.31 15.71
N PRO A 332 -15.26 6.01 15.39
CA PRO A 332 -16.40 5.34 14.77
C PRO A 332 -17.68 5.36 15.60
N GLU A 333 -17.58 5.22 16.92
CA GLU A 333 -18.76 5.33 17.82
C GLU A 333 -19.40 6.73 17.75
N ILE A 334 -18.60 7.80 17.72
CA ILE A 334 -19.08 9.17 17.51
C ILE A 334 -19.79 9.31 16.15
N ALA A 335 -19.35 8.58 15.14
CA ALA A 335 -19.99 8.54 13.83
C ALA A 335 -21.26 7.67 13.78
N GLY A 336 -21.61 6.99 14.87
CA GLY A 336 -22.80 6.16 14.99
C GLY A 336 -22.61 4.69 14.64
N LEU A 337 -21.36 4.22 14.52
CA LEU A 337 -21.08 2.79 14.33
C LEU A 337 -21.31 2.03 15.65
N ILE A 338 -21.81 0.81 15.53
CA ILE A 338 -22.18 -0.03 16.68
C ILE A 338 -21.35 -1.33 16.68
N GLN A 339 -21.40 -2.06 17.78
CA GLN A 339 -20.84 -3.41 17.93
C GLN A 339 -19.40 -3.54 17.40
N PRO A 340 -18.43 -2.83 17.99
CA PRO A 340 -17.04 -2.95 17.58
C PRO A 340 -16.57 -4.41 17.71
N THR A 341 -16.15 -4.99 16.60
CA THR A 341 -15.79 -6.40 16.51
C THR A 341 -14.40 -6.56 15.91
N VAL A 342 -13.50 -7.20 16.62
CA VAL A 342 -12.18 -7.56 16.10
C VAL A 342 -12.34 -8.70 15.10
N VAL A 343 -11.98 -8.48 13.86
CA VAL A 343 -12.16 -9.44 12.75
C VAL A 343 -10.87 -9.81 12.04
N SER A 344 -9.82 -9.04 12.23
CA SER A 344 -8.53 -9.31 11.59
C SER A 344 -7.36 -8.81 12.43
N TYR A 345 -6.17 -9.25 12.06
CA TYR A 345 -4.94 -8.72 12.61
C TYR A 345 -3.85 -8.57 11.54
N ARG A 346 -2.84 -7.77 11.84
CA ARG A 346 -1.68 -7.56 10.99
C ARG A 346 -0.42 -7.72 11.82
N ILE A 347 0.39 -8.68 11.45
CA ILE A 347 1.73 -8.87 12.01
C ILE A 347 2.79 -8.51 10.99
N ARG A 348 4.00 -8.31 11.51
CA ARG A 348 5.19 -8.08 10.73
C ARG A 348 6.03 -9.33 10.70
N GLU A 349 6.37 -9.79 9.51
CA GLU A 349 7.39 -10.81 9.31
C GLU A 349 8.61 -10.21 8.64
N ARG A 350 9.78 -10.72 9.01
CA ARG A 350 11.01 -10.37 8.35
C ARG A 350 11.27 -11.38 7.25
N ASP A 351 11.47 -10.91 6.05
CA ASP A 351 11.93 -11.73 4.93
C ASP A 351 13.46 -11.75 4.92
N ASP A 352 14.05 -12.81 5.46
CA ASP A 352 15.50 -12.92 5.61
C ASP A 352 16.24 -13.03 4.26
N GLU A 353 15.56 -13.47 3.20
CA GLU A 353 16.16 -13.55 1.86
C GLU A 353 16.32 -12.16 1.22
N THR A 354 15.43 -11.24 1.56
CA THR A 354 15.39 -9.90 0.97
C THR A 354 15.79 -8.80 1.93
N ALA A 355 16.00 -9.13 3.20
CA ALA A 355 16.20 -8.20 4.30
C ALA A 355 15.06 -7.18 4.51
N PHE A 356 13.88 -7.38 3.89
CA PHE A 356 12.71 -6.55 4.06
C PHE A 356 11.77 -7.08 5.14
N LEU A 357 11.10 -6.13 5.81
CA LEU A 357 9.99 -6.46 6.70
C LEU A 357 8.72 -6.65 5.89
N LEU A 358 8.11 -7.81 5.99
CA LEU A 358 6.80 -8.10 5.43
C LEU A 358 5.74 -7.89 6.50
N ASN A 359 4.66 -7.22 6.15
CA ASN A 359 3.43 -7.39 6.91
C ASN A 359 2.86 -8.74 6.48
N ASN A 360 2.77 -9.66 7.41
CA ASN A 360 2.02 -10.88 7.18
C ASN A 360 0.55 -10.57 7.43
N GLU A 361 -0.18 -10.54 6.34
CA GLU A 361 -1.61 -10.44 6.38
C GLU A 361 -2.17 -11.83 6.37
N ASN A 362 -2.32 -12.37 7.54
CA ASN A 362 -3.04 -13.60 7.68
C ASN A 362 -4.52 -13.28 7.86
N PRO A 363 -5.36 -13.74 6.96
CA PRO A 363 -6.79 -13.61 7.12
C PRO A 363 -7.23 -14.45 8.30
N TYR A 364 -7.64 -13.84 9.35
CA TYR A 364 -8.28 -14.56 10.42
C TYR A 364 -9.70 -14.42 10.34
N LEU A 365 -10.19 -15.48 9.92
CA LEU A 365 -11.49 -15.37 9.71
C LEU A 365 -12.29 -16.51 9.89
N SER A 366 -12.67 -16.68 11.01
CA SER A 366 -14.07 -16.84 11.29
C SER A 366 -14.57 -15.48 11.78
N VAL A 367 -14.97 -14.64 10.89
CA VAL A 367 -15.93 -13.65 11.25
C VAL A 367 -17.16 -14.42 11.65
N LEU A 368 -17.22 -14.75 12.89
CA LEU A 368 -18.49 -15.01 13.56
C LEU A 368 -19.23 -13.68 13.50
N ILE A 369 -19.70 -13.38 12.29
CA ILE A 369 -20.64 -12.30 12.10
C ILE A 369 -21.84 -12.76 12.89
N GLY A 370 -22.03 -12.18 14.05
CA GLY A 370 -23.23 -12.38 14.87
C GLY A 370 -24.50 -11.87 14.17
N LEU A 371 -24.52 -11.90 12.84
CA LEU A 371 -25.70 -11.64 12.01
C LEU A 371 -26.66 -12.83 11.98
N SER A 372 -26.28 -13.98 12.57
CA SER A 372 -27.11 -15.18 12.58
C SER A 372 -28.19 -15.23 13.67
N THR A 373 -28.29 -14.19 14.52
CA THR A 373 -29.23 -14.23 15.69
C THR A 373 -29.92 -12.90 15.97
N ALA A 374 -30.09 -12.04 14.99
CA ALA A 374 -30.96 -10.87 15.13
C ALA A 374 -32.22 -10.98 14.30
#